data_2e94419baa0a51972bb9167c5cccf3af
#
_entry.id   2e94419baa0a51972bb9167c5cccf3af
#
_cell.length_a   1.000
_cell.length_b   1.000
_cell.length_c   1.000
_cell.angle_alpha   90.00
_cell.angle_beta   90.00
_cell.angle_gamma   90.00
#
_symmetry.space_group_name_H-M   'P 1'
#
loop_
_entity.id
_entity.type
_entity.pdbx_description
1 polymer ?
#
loop_
_entity_poly.entity_id
_entity_poly.type
_entity_poly.pdbx_seq_one_letter_code
_entity_poly.pdbx_strand_id
1 'polypeptide(L)'
;ALDEVGWMRVRRAAERVGCALAIATPDARQRAAAKEVGLSGFGTADAAARAEWLARDDIAPIVRIGRRPRRFRPDSLRRLFPARNWFSIAARVAVALVTVAAVAAAVLAVIPTAKVTMSASSETVQAIIPVGLTLQPENASPAKRTVLARRVDVVIEDTLGTPTSGEKTIPSFKAAGTVTFFNVLTTPYKVPRDTVLRASASSSAARFLTLAEVEVPPGGQAKVNIEAIEVGAEGNVSPNTINVVEGVPAIAVRVSNEAGTSGGGGTTVRAATLEDFRRLRAELRQRVLQRAAGEMLKDPVVAQNGLYVIPDSVYIAEVQDETFDRFVTEEANELKLTLRLQVAGLAVSPGDLDEVARAVLAIWTPKGFDLLSARAERGDVAEEGTGTRVEYYMLARGIAGAAIDESAVKKLIR
;
A
#
# COMPACT_ATOMS: atom_id res chain seq x y z
N ALA A 1 18.63 -33.99 16.42
CA ALA A 1 17.91 -34.59 17.54
C ALA A 1 18.65 -34.18 18.80
N LEU A 2 17.93 -33.68 19.79
CA LEU A 2 18.52 -33.36 21.09
C LEU A 2 18.64 -34.65 21.92
N ASP A 3 19.76 -34.79 22.62
CA ASP A 3 19.94 -35.85 23.63
C ASP A 3 19.25 -35.45 24.94
N GLU A 4 19.25 -36.36 25.91
CA GLU A 4 18.61 -36.13 27.22
C GLU A 4 19.16 -34.91 27.95
N VAL A 5 20.43 -34.62 27.80
CA VAL A 5 21.10 -33.43 28.36
C VAL A 5 20.64 -32.16 27.69
N GLY A 6 20.42 -32.20 26.36
CA GLY A 6 19.84 -31.12 25.58
C GLY A 6 18.44 -30.77 26.04
N TRP A 7 17.59 -31.78 26.28
CA TRP A 7 16.22 -31.58 26.77
C TRP A 7 16.18 -31.02 28.19
N MET A 8 17.09 -31.45 29.06
CA MET A 8 17.24 -30.88 30.42
C MET A 8 17.60 -29.39 30.38
N ARG A 9 18.47 -28.97 29.44
CA ARG A 9 18.84 -27.55 29.29
C ARG A 9 17.63 -26.72 28.83
N VAL A 10 16.85 -27.22 27.86
CA VAL A 10 15.65 -26.57 27.36
C VAL A 10 14.62 -26.43 28.47
N ARG A 11 14.39 -27.47 29.26
CA ARG A 11 13.50 -27.43 30.45
C ARG A 11 13.95 -26.37 31.45
N ARG A 12 15.23 -26.33 31.83
CA ARG A 12 15.77 -25.35 32.79
C ARG A 12 15.66 -23.91 32.24
N ALA A 13 15.75 -23.73 30.93
CA ALA A 13 15.57 -22.42 30.31
C ALA A 13 14.08 -21.98 30.42
N ALA A 14 13.14 -22.87 30.16
CA ALA A 14 11.70 -22.60 30.31
C ALA A 14 11.32 -22.31 31.78
N GLU A 15 11.86 -23.07 32.75
CA GLU A 15 11.66 -22.83 34.16
C GLU A 15 12.17 -21.45 34.63
N ARG A 16 13.31 -20.99 34.08
CA ARG A 16 13.85 -19.64 34.39
C ARG A 16 12.97 -18.52 33.88
N VAL A 17 12.30 -18.72 32.75
CA VAL A 17 11.41 -17.73 32.14
C VAL A 17 9.96 -17.84 32.70
N GLY A 18 9.68 -18.87 33.51
CA GLY A 18 8.36 -19.09 34.08
C GLY A 18 7.30 -19.58 33.08
N CYS A 19 7.73 -20.16 31.96
CA CYS A 19 6.85 -20.64 30.89
C CYS A 19 6.68 -22.16 30.97
N ALA A 20 5.45 -22.66 30.75
CA ALA A 20 5.21 -24.04 30.42
C ALA A 20 5.67 -24.29 28.97
N LEU A 21 6.36 -25.41 28.75
CA LEU A 21 6.89 -25.77 27.44
C LEU A 21 6.38 -27.15 27.04
N ALA A 22 5.88 -27.26 25.82
CA ALA A 22 5.56 -28.54 25.20
C ALA A 22 6.32 -28.65 23.86
N ILE A 23 6.55 -29.88 23.42
CA ILE A 23 7.31 -30.19 22.23
C ILE A 23 6.39 -30.87 21.24
N ALA A 24 6.34 -30.33 20.03
CA ALA A 24 5.62 -30.94 18.91
C ALA A 24 6.64 -31.48 17.90
N THR A 25 6.74 -32.79 17.75
CA THR A 25 7.59 -33.48 16.81
C THR A 25 6.98 -34.77 16.32
N PRO A 26 7.10 -35.13 15.04
CA PRO A 26 6.63 -36.42 14.52
C PRO A 26 7.47 -37.62 15.02
N ASP A 27 8.72 -37.35 15.47
CA ASP A 27 9.64 -38.40 15.95
C ASP A 27 9.23 -38.93 17.34
N ALA A 28 8.82 -40.21 17.41
CA ALA A 28 8.39 -40.86 18.63
C ALA A 28 9.51 -40.97 19.69
N ARG A 29 10.76 -41.12 19.24
CA ARG A 29 11.94 -41.20 20.16
C ARG A 29 12.20 -39.87 20.85
N GLN A 30 12.10 -38.79 20.12
CA GLN A 30 12.25 -37.44 20.65
C GLN A 30 11.14 -37.08 21.63
N ARG A 31 9.89 -37.51 21.36
CA ARG A 31 8.77 -37.33 22.30
C ARG A 31 8.96 -38.13 23.59
N ALA A 32 9.48 -39.38 23.49
CA ALA A 32 9.77 -40.21 24.67
C ALA A 32 10.85 -39.57 25.53
N ALA A 33 11.98 -39.16 24.94
CA ALA A 33 13.08 -38.50 25.65
C ALA A 33 12.65 -37.16 26.31
N ALA A 34 11.80 -36.40 25.66
CA ALA A 34 11.23 -35.18 26.23
C ALA A 34 10.31 -35.47 27.42
N LYS A 35 9.53 -36.52 27.36
CA LYS A 35 8.63 -36.97 28.44
C LYS A 35 9.40 -37.45 29.65
N GLU A 36 10.53 -38.15 29.48
CA GLU A 36 11.40 -38.59 30.58
C GLU A 36 11.97 -37.39 31.35
N VAL A 37 12.18 -36.27 30.71
CA VAL A 37 12.63 -35.01 31.31
C VAL A 37 11.45 -34.19 31.85
N GLY A 38 10.19 -34.66 31.76
CA GLY A 38 8.99 -33.99 32.28
C GLY A 38 8.48 -32.87 31.38
N LEU A 39 8.70 -32.95 30.06
CA LEU A 39 8.10 -32.06 29.08
C LEU A 39 6.96 -32.78 28.37
N SER A 40 5.86 -32.09 28.10
CA SER A 40 4.76 -32.60 27.30
C SER A 40 5.16 -32.77 25.84
N GLY A 41 5.02 -33.97 25.26
CA GLY A 41 5.42 -34.28 23.89
C GLY A 41 4.22 -34.62 23.01
N PHE A 42 4.03 -33.95 21.89
CA PHE A 42 2.94 -34.09 20.94
C PHE A 42 3.44 -34.43 19.54
N GLY A 43 2.61 -35.06 18.73
CA GLY A 43 2.96 -35.40 17.34
C GLY A 43 2.90 -34.20 16.39
N THR A 44 1.99 -33.28 16.63
CA THR A 44 1.77 -32.07 15.82
C THR A 44 1.52 -30.86 16.72
N ALA A 45 1.71 -29.67 16.18
CA ALA A 45 1.46 -28.41 16.89
C ALA A 45 -0.03 -28.26 17.26
N ASP A 46 -0.93 -28.71 16.39
CA ASP A 46 -2.39 -28.66 16.63
C ASP A 46 -2.82 -29.59 17.75
N ALA A 47 -2.17 -30.75 17.92
CA ALA A 47 -2.38 -31.63 19.02
C ALA A 47 -1.92 -31.02 20.37
N ALA A 48 -0.80 -30.32 20.35
CA ALA A 48 -0.29 -29.57 21.50
C ALA A 48 -1.23 -28.42 21.91
N ALA A 49 -1.82 -27.73 20.95
CA ALA A 49 -2.70 -26.58 21.20
C ALA A 49 -4.06 -27.00 21.85
N ARG A 50 -4.49 -28.27 21.68
CA ARG A 50 -5.77 -28.77 22.19
C ARG A 50 -5.66 -29.62 23.47
N ALA A 51 -4.44 -29.92 23.91
CA ALA A 51 -4.19 -30.78 25.03
C ALA A 51 -3.81 -29.99 26.29
N GLU A 52 -4.19 -30.50 27.46
CA GLU A 52 -3.61 -30.02 28.72
C GLU A 52 -2.17 -30.48 28.81
N TRP A 53 -1.26 -29.53 29.12
CA TRP A 53 0.15 -29.81 29.28
C TRP A 53 0.43 -30.22 30.74
N LEU A 54 1.49 -30.98 30.95
CA LEU A 54 1.94 -31.31 32.30
C LEU A 54 2.15 -30.03 33.10
N ALA A 55 1.38 -29.86 34.15
CA ALA A 55 1.54 -28.73 35.04
C ALA A 55 2.88 -28.83 35.80
N ARG A 56 3.39 -27.69 36.27
CA ARG A 56 4.67 -27.64 37.00
C ARG A 56 4.72 -28.53 38.23
N ASP A 57 3.58 -28.76 38.84
CA ASP A 57 3.42 -29.55 40.09
C ASP A 57 3.36 -31.05 39.86
N ASP A 58 3.10 -31.49 38.62
CA ASP A 58 3.03 -32.91 38.24
C ASP A 58 4.40 -33.51 37.91
N ILE A 59 5.45 -32.71 37.95
CA ILE A 59 6.82 -33.13 37.64
C ILE A 59 7.51 -33.54 38.91
N ALA A 60 7.69 -34.86 39.10
CA ALA A 60 8.44 -35.38 40.21
C ALA A 60 9.83 -34.73 40.33
N PRO A 61 10.24 -34.26 41.51
CA PRO A 61 11.55 -33.64 41.69
C PRO A 61 12.61 -34.66 41.33
N ILE A 62 13.63 -34.23 40.56
CA ILE A 62 14.80 -35.07 40.26
C ILE A 62 15.49 -35.38 41.56
N VAL A 63 15.31 -36.58 42.09
CA VAL A 63 15.98 -37.06 43.29
C VAL A 63 17.48 -37.11 43.01
N ARG A 64 18.24 -36.22 43.64
CA ARG A 64 19.69 -36.30 43.65
C ARG A 64 20.04 -37.54 44.50
N ILE A 65 20.46 -38.63 43.86
CA ILE A 65 21.16 -39.74 44.53
C ILE A 65 22.49 -39.20 45.00
N GLY A 66 22.54 -38.68 46.22
CA GLY A 66 23.71 -38.09 46.83
C GLY A 66 23.87 -38.57 48.26
N ARG A 67 24.71 -39.57 48.43
CA ARG A 67 25.39 -39.98 49.69
C ARG A 67 24.52 -40.26 50.89
N ARG A 68 24.47 -41.58 51.25
CA ARG A 68 23.93 -42.08 52.49
C ARG A 68 24.46 -41.29 53.68
N PRO A 69 23.65 -40.82 54.63
CA PRO A 69 24.15 -40.20 55.86
C PRO A 69 24.81 -41.28 56.69
N ARG A 70 26.07 -41.02 57.07
CA ARG A 70 26.75 -41.81 58.10
C ARG A 70 25.91 -41.75 59.37
N ARG A 71 25.49 -42.90 59.88
CA ARG A 71 24.81 -43.01 61.17
C ARG A 71 25.76 -42.43 62.24
N PHE A 72 25.33 -41.39 62.85
CA PHE A 72 25.98 -40.80 64.03
C PHE A 72 25.71 -41.72 65.22
N ARG A 73 26.74 -42.36 65.76
CA ARG A 73 26.64 -43.11 66.99
C ARG A 73 26.67 -42.14 68.17
N PRO A 74 25.68 -42.16 69.11
CA PRO A 74 25.59 -41.17 70.18
C PRO A 74 26.62 -41.38 71.33
N ASP A 75 27.46 -42.37 71.23
CA ASP A 75 28.33 -42.75 72.37
C ASP A 75 29.62 -41.85 72.55
N SER A 76 29.86 -40.94 71.57
CA SER A 76 31.06 -40.07 71.65
C SER A 76 30.89 -38.76 72.45
N LEU A 77 29.64 -38.44 72.80
CA LEU A 77 29.37 -37.16 73.55
C LEU A 77 29.40 -37.34 75.08
N ARG A 78 29.52 -38.59 75.60
CA ARG A 78 29.54 -38.81 77.04
C ARG A 78 30.90 -38.50 77.72
N ARG A 79 31.94 -38.19 76.96
CA ARG A 79 33.31 -37.97 77.52
C ARG A 79 33.74 -36.49 77.67
N LEU A 80 32.81 -35.55 77.33
CA LEU A 80 33.21 -34.12 77.30
C LEU A 80 32.76 -33.30 78.51
N PHE A 81 32.02 -33.90 79.47
CA PHE A 81 31.60 -33.15 80.64
C PHE A 81 31.82 -33.96 81.96
N PRO A 82 32.80 -33.66 82.74
CA PRO A 82 32.93 -34.19 84.12
C PRO A 82 31.86 -33.54 84.99
N ALA A 83 31.13 -34.38 85.71
CA ALA A 83 30.13 -33.97 86.68
C ALA A 83 30.71 -33.15 87.81
N ARG A 84 30.54 -31.83 87.84
CA ARG A 84 30.41 -31.05 89.03
C ARG A 84 30.13 -29.54 88.77
N ASN A 85 29.18 -29.03 89.47
CA ASN A 85 28.87 -27.63 89.73
C ASN A 85 27.94 -26.92 88.79
N TRP A 86 27.17 -26.03 89.37
CA TRP A 86 26.17 -25.08 88.79
C TRP A 86 26.47 -24.57 87.36
N PHE A 87 27.73 -24.47 86.93
CA PHE A 87 28.12 -24.21 85.54
C PHE A 87 27.52 -25.27 84.54
N SER A 88 27.32 -26.49 85.00
CA SER A 88 26.76 -27.54 84.14
C SER A 88 25.23 -27.36 84.00
N ILE A 89 24.55 -26.74 84.96
CA ILE A 89 23.12 -26.42 84.90
C ILE A 89 22.95 -25.22 84.00
N ALA A 90 23.79 -24.17 84.18
CA ALA A 90 23.75 -22.99 83.31
C ALA A 90 24.09 -23.32 81.85
N ALA A 91 25.02 -24.22 81.60
CA ALA A 91 25.35 -24.68 80.25
C ALA A 91 24.22 -25.54 79.64
N ARG A 92 23.50 -26.35 80.43
CA ARG A 92 22.31 -27.07 79.96
C ARG A 92 21.13 -26.15 79.67
N VAL A 93 20.94 -25.12 80.45
CA VAL A 93 19.90 -24.11 80.24
C VAL A 93 20.23 -23.26 79.00
N ALA A 94 21.52 -22.92 78.83
CA ALA A 94 21.98 -22.19 77.63
C ALA A 94 21.80 -23.04 76.35
N VAL A 95 22.17 -24.32 76.41
CA VAL A 95 21.96 -25.23 75.28
C VAL A 95 20.49 -25.44 75.00
N ALA A 96 19.63 -25.58 76.06
CA ALA A 96 18.18 -25.68 75.88
C ALA A 96 17.61 -24.38 75.28
N LEU A 97 18.04 -23.20 75.67
CA LEU A 97 17.61 -21.94 75.12
C LEU A 97 18.09 -21.79 73.67
N VAL A 98 19.29 -22.17 73.35
CA VAL A 98 19.81 -22.17 71.97
C VAL A 98 19.04 -23.14 71.08
N THR A 99 18.71 -24.34 71.58
CA THR A 99 17.89 -25.32 70.87
C THR A 99 16.47 -24.85 70.69
N VAL A 100 15.85 -24.24 71.68
CA VAL A 100 14.52 -23.62 71.55
C VAL A 100 14.54 -22.46 70.58
N ALA A 101 15.55 -21.60 70.64
CA ALA A 101 15.72 -20.52 69.68
C ALA A 101 15.99 -20.99 68.25
N ALA A 102 16.79 -22.09 68.10
CA ALA A 102 17.04 -22.71 66.80
C ALA A 102 15.80 -23.38 66.25
N VAL A 103 14.98 -24.04 67.10
CA VAL A 103 13.71 -24.60 66.69
C VAL A 103 12.68 -23.50 66.37
N ALA A 104 12.62 -22.44 67.17
CA ALA A 104 11.79 -21.29 66.87
C ALA A 104 12.20 -20.60 65.57
N ALA A 105 13.49 -20.42 65.32
CA ALA A 105 14.03 -19.90 64.08
C ALA A 105 13.75 -20.85 62.89
N ALA A 106 13.87 -22.15 63.07
CA ALA A 106 13.51 -23.15 62.05
C ALA A 106 12.02 -23.15 61.75
N VAL A 107 11.15 -23.02 62.79
CA VAL A 107 9.70 -22.91 62.62
C VAL A 107 9.35 -21.59 61.90
N LEU A 108 10.01 -20.48 62.25
CA LEU A 108 9.83 -19.20 61.55
C LEU A 108 10.33 -19.20 60.09
N ALA A 109 11.40 -19.99 59.81
CA ALA A 109 11.94 -20.15 58.46
C ALA A 109 11.11 -21.10 57.60
N VAL A 110 10.28 -21.97 58.21
CA VAL A 110 9.41 -22.91 57.53
C VAL A 110 7.97 -22.37 57.44
N ILE A 111 7.68 -21.17 57.98
CA ILE A 111 6.39 -20.53 57.72
C ILE A 111 6.23 -20.37 56.21
N PRO A 112 5.36 -21.11 55.53
CA PRO A 112 5.21 -21.02 54.10
C PRO A 112 4.68 -19.60 53.78
N THR A 113 5.54 -18.79 53.22
CA THR A 113 5.08 -17.54 52.61
C THR A 113 4.28 -17.95 51.39
N ALA A 114 2.97 -18.04 51.52
CA ALA A 114 2.08 -18.27 50.39
C ALA A 114 2.16 -17.04 49.45
N LYS A 115 2.83 -17.16 48.32
CA LYS A 115 2.83 -16.19 47.27
C LYS A 115 1.58 -16.37 46.43
N VAL A 116 0.50 -15.66 46.78
CA VAL A 116 -0.72 -15.66 45.99
C VAL A 116 -0.50 -14.81 44.76
N THR A 117 -0.39 -15.44 43.60
CA THR A 117 -0.36 -14.78 42.32
C THR A 117 -1.77 -14.73 41.78
N MET A 118 -2.37 -13.55 41.73
CA MET A 118 -3.68 -13.35 41.12
C MET A 118 -3.48 -12.78 39.73
N SER A 119 -4.11 -13.39 38.76
CA SER A 119 -4.26 -12.80 37.43
C SER A 119 -5.63 -12.12 37.35
N ALA A 120 -5.62 -10.83 37.08
CA ALA A 120 -6.85 -10.09 36.82
C ALA A 120 -7.50 -10.59 35.53
N SER A 121 -8.82 -10.77 35.54
CA SER A 121 -9.57 -10.94 34.31
C SER A 121 -9.34 -9.73 33.42
N SER A 122 -8.98 -9.94 32.15
CA SER A 122 -8.79 -8.87 31.18
C SER A 122 -9.89 -8.90 30.13
N GLU A 123 -10.38 -7.75 29.75
CA GLU A 123 -11.38 -7.55 28.72
C GLU A 123 -10.84 -6.59 27.64
N THR A 124 -11.13 -6.88 26.39
CA THR A 124 -10.76 -6.00 25.28
C THR A 124 -11.83 -4.93 25.09
N VAL A 125 -11.44 -3.68 25.20
CA VAL A 125 -12.29 -2.53 24.92
C VAL A 125 -11.89 -1.92 23.61
N GLN A 126 -12.86 -1.69 22.71
CA GLN A 126 -12.59 -1.08 21.41
C GLN A 126 -13.68 -0.07 21.05
N ALA A 127 -13.28 1.01 20.38
CA ALA A 127 -14.18 2.04 19.90
C ALA A 127 -13.66 2.67 18.61
N ILE A 128 -14.56 3.02 17.69
CA ILE A 128 -14.23 3.86 16.54
C ILE A 128 -14.39 5.31 16.97
N ILE A 129 -13.32 6.08 16.83
CA ILE A 129 -13.23 7.44 17.37
C ILE A 129 -12.98 8.42 16.23
N PRO A 130 -13.82 9.45 16.04
CA PRO A 130 -13.48 10.57 15.17
C PRO A 130 -12.42 11.44 15.85
N VAL A 131 -11.33 11.71 15.12
CA VAL A 131 -10.21 12.53 15.56
C VAL A 131 -10.09 13.72 14.63
N GLY A 132 -10.11 14.93 15.19
CA GLY A 132 -9.85 16.15 14.45
C GLY A 132 -8.34 16.36 14.28
N LEU A 133 -7.92 16.75 13.08
CA LEU A 133 -6.55 17.12 12.80
C LEU A 133 -6.41 18.64 12.80
N THR A 134 -5.39 19.16 13.48
CA THR A 134 -5.09 20.59 13.50
C THR A 134 -3.62 20.85 13.18
N LEU A 135 -3.37 21.93 12.46
CA LEU A 135 -2.01 22.40 12.21
C LEU A 135 -1.53 23.38 13.30
N GLN A 136 -2.41 23.76 14.23
CA GLN A 136 -2.15 24.72 15.28
C GLN A 136 -1.96 24.01 16.62
N PRO A 137 -0.76 24.08 17.23
CA PRO A 137 -0.46 23.37 18.48
C PRO A 137 -1.42 23.70 19.63
N GLU A 138 -1.90 24.93 19.73
CA GLU A 138 -2.81 25.39 20.76
C GLU A 138 -4.20 24.74 20.69
N ASN A 139 -4.56 24.21 19.55
CA ASN A 139 -5.85 23.53 19.33
C ASN A 139 -5.75 21.99 19.50
N ALA A 140 -4.54 21.45 19.65
CA ALA A 140 -4.34 20.02 19.89
C ALA A 140 -4.68 19.68 21.36
N SER A 141 -5.59 18.73 21.55
CA SER A 141 -5.98 18.27 22.88
C SER A 141 -6.58 16.88 22.83
N PRO A 142 -6.00 15.88 23.51
CA PRO A 142 -6.55 14.53 23.59
C PRO A 142 -7.99 14.52 24.14
N ALA A 143 -8.30 15.39 25.09
CA ALA A 143 -9.67 15.52 25.69
C ALA A 143 -10.70 16.01 24.65
N LYS A 144 -10.29 16.84 23.70
CA LYS A 144 -11.14 17.30 22.58
C LYS A 144 -11.04 16.38 21.34
N ARG A 145 -10.32 15.27 21.43
CA ARG A 145 -10.03 14.34 20.32
C ARG A 145 -9.38 15.05 19.14
N THR A 146 -8.47 15.99 19.39
CA THR A 146 -7.78 16.76 18.36
C THR A 146 -6.28 16.51 18.48
N VAL A 147 -5.64 16.12 17.39
CA VAL A 147 -4.23 15.79 17.29
C VAL A 147 -3.51 16.81 16.41
N LEU A 148 -2.29 17.16 16.80
CA LEU A 148 -1.43 18.01 15.99
C LEU A 148 -0.97 17.25 14.75
N ALA A 149 -1.37 17.75 13.59
CA ALA A 149 -0.87 17.27 12.31
C ALA A 149 0.26 18.20 11.81
N ARG A 150 1.17 17.63 11.07
CA ARG A 150 2.20 18.37 10.33
C ARG A 150 1.97 18.18 8.83
N ARG A 151 2.00 19.28 8.11
CA ARG A 151 1.97 19.25 6.66
C ARG A 151 3.33 18.78 6.14
N VAL A 152 3.30 17.83 5.23
CA VAL A 152 4.47 17.29 4.52
C VAL A 152 4.25 17.54 3.04
N ASP A 153 5.21 18.16 2.38
CA ASP A 153 5.18 18.46 0.96
C ASP A 153 6.29 17.69 0.25
N VAL A 154 5.96 16.99 -0.82
CA VAL A 154 6.94 16.31 -1.68
C VAL A 154 6.72 16.66 -3.13
N VAL A 155 7.78 16.76 -3.91
CA VAL A 155 7.71 16.95 -5.35
C VAL A 155 7.95 15.61 -6.02
N ILE A 156 7.01 15.19 -6.84
CA ILE A 156 7.08 13.93 -7.57
C ILE A 156 7.00 14.24 -9.05
N GLU A 157 7.97 13.73 -9.79
CA GLU A 157 7.99 13.73 -11.24
C GLU A 157 7.78 12.31 -11.74
N ASP A 158 6.85 12.12 -12.65
CA ASP A 158 6.56 10.82 -13.25
C ASP A 158 6.12 11.01 -14.70
N THR A 159 6.36 9.97 -15.51
CA THR A 159 6.03 9.95 -16.93
C THR A 159 5.23 8.69 -17.25
N LEU A 160 4.18 8.85 -18.02
CA LEU A 160 3.36 7.73 -18.48
C LEU A 160 3.06 7.90 -19.96
N GLY A 161 3.03 6.77 -20.69
CA GLY A 161 2.64 6.69 -22.09
C GLY A 161 1.38 5.87 -22.27
N THR A 162 0.58 6.22 -23.26
CA THR A 162 -0.62 5.47 -23.64
C THR A 162 -0.74 5.39 -25.17
N PRO A 163 -1.19 4.27 -25.75
CA PRO A 163 -1.50 4.20 -27.16
C PRO A 163 -2.57 5.23 -27.54
N THR A 164 -2.39 5.88 -28.68
CA THR A 164 -3.39 6.83 -29.22
C THR A 164 -4.62 6.10 -29.75
N SER A 165 -5.80 6.67 -29.52
CA SER A 165 -7.07 6.05 -29.92
C SER A 165 -7.69 6.64 -31.18
N GLY A 166 -7.21 7.82 -31.60
CA GLY A 166 -7.76 8.50 -32.77
C GLY A 166 -7.15 8.05 -34.07
N GLU A 167 -7.82 8.45 -35.14
CA GLU A 167 -7.40 8.24 -36.50
C GLU A 167 -7.39 9.54 -37.27
N LYS A 168 -6.40 9.73 -38.11
CA LYS A 168 -6.28 10.87 -39.01
C LYS A 168 -5.95 10.37 -40.40
N THR A 169 -6.71 10.82 -41.38
CA THR A 169 -6.39 10.52 -42.77
C THR A 169 -5.44 11.60 -43.30
N ILE A 170 -4.24 11.16 -43.69
CA ILE A 170 -3.26 12.01 -44.37
C ILE A 170 -3.45 11.84 -45.87
N PRO A 171 -3.81 12.90 -46.60
CA PRO A 171 -3.93 12.83 -48.05
C PRO A 171 -2.65 12.29 -48.68
N SER A 172 -2.75 11.19 -49.45
CA SER A 172 -1.57 10.49 -50.02
C SER A 172 -1.74 10.09 -51.47
N PHE A 173 -2.96 9.96 -51.92
CA PHE A 173 -3.30 9.49 -53.25
C PHE A 173 -3.98 10.57 -54.07
N LYS A 174 -3.63 10.68 -55.33
CA LYS A 174 -4.23 11.59 -56.29
C LYS A 174 -5.40 10.91 -57.00
N ALA A 175 -6.45 11.69 -57.24
CA ALA A 175 -7.56 11.22 -58.08
C ALA A 175 -7.16 11.25 -59.55
N ALA A 176 -7.59 10.24 -60.28
CA ALA A 176 -7.40 10.14 -61.72
C ALA A 176 -8.74 9.96 -62.43
N GLY A 177 -8.80 10.30 -63.68
CA GLY A 177 -9.98 10.17 -64.52
C GLY A 177 -9.67 10.43 -65.99
N THR A 178 -10.75 10.58 -66.73
CA THR A 178 -10.69 10.92 -68.18
C THR A 178 -11.58 12.10 -68.47
N VAL A 179 -11.14 13.04 -69.25
CA VAL A 179 -11.91 14.15 -69.76
C VAL A 179 -12.02 14.12 -71.24
N THR A 180 -13.09 14.69 -71.78
CA THR A 180 -13.32 14.87 -73.19
C THR A 180 -13.16 16.34 -73.52
N PHE A 181 -12.22 16.69 -74.41
CA PHE A 181 -12.09 18.03 -75.01
C PHE A 181 -12.97 18.11 -76.25
N PHE A 182 -13.60 19.27 -76.38
CA PHE A 182 -14.40 19.67 -77.58
C PHE A 182 -13.75 20.88 -78.20
N ASN A 183 -13.32 20.75 -79.48
CA ASN A 183 -12.71 21.84 -80.22
C ASN A 183 -13.80 22.79 -80.77
N VAL A 184 -13.68 24.05 -80.44
CA VAL A 184 -14.61 25.11 -80.91
C VAL A 184 -14.09 25.86 -82.16
N LEU A 185 -12.89 25.48 -82.65
CA LEU A 185 -12.27 26.07 -83.85
C LEU A 185 -12.57 25.20 -85.05
N THR A 186 -12.33 25.80 -86.22
CA THR A 186 -12.44 25.14 -87.54
C THR A 186 -11.11 24.49 -87.98
N THR A 187 -10.08 24.56 -87.15
CA THR A 187 -8.74 23.96 -87.35
C THR A 187 -8.44 23.00 -86.23
N PRO A 188 -7.61 21.95 -86.50
CA PRO A 188 -7.16 21.06 -85.43
C PRO A 188 -6.46 21.81 -84.34
N TYR A 189 -6.65 21.44 -83.11
CA TYR A 189 -5.94 22.06 -81.97
C TYR A 189 -5.25 20.99 -81.12
N LYS A 190 -3.98 21.18 -80.82
CA LYS A 190 -3.23 20.32 -79.90
C LYS A 190 -3.29 20.87 -78.51
N VAL A 191 -3.93 20.13 -77.60
CA VAL A 191 -3.92 20.41 -76.17
C VAL A 191 -2.64 19.84 -75.60
N PRO A 192 -1.74 20.67 -75.02
CA PRO A 192 -0.51 20.22 -74.48
C PRO A 192 -0.72 19.27 -73.27
N ARG A 193 0.23 18.38 -73.03
CA ARG A 193 0.43 17.74 -71.73
C ARG A 193 0.53 18.82 -70.65
N ASP A 194 0.17 18.47 -69.39
CA ASP A 194 0.21 19.36 -68.23
C ASP A 194 -0.73 20.58 -68.34
N THR A 195 -1.72 20.51 -69.25
CA THR A 195 -2.79 21.52 -69.30
C THR A 195 -3.62 21.47 -68.04
N VAL A 196 -3.76 22.59 -67.32
CA VAL A 196 -4.52 22.71 -66.08
C VAL A 196 -6.04 22.78 -66.35
N LEU A 197 -6.77 21.90 -65.69
CA LEU A 197 -8.22 21.89 -65.72
C LEU A 197 -8.76 22.14 -64.31
N ARG A 198 -9.95 22.72 -64.19
CA ARG A 198 -10.56 23.01 -62.91
C ARG A 198 -12.02 22.56 -62.88
N ALA A 199 -12.38 21.97 -61.75
CA ALA A 199 -13.78 21.66 -61.42
C ALA A 199 -14.45 22.92 -60.86
N SER A 200 -15.56 23.36 -61.46
CA SER A 200 -16.27 24.57 -61.03
C SER A 200 -17.39 24.34 -60.01
N ALA A 201 -17.81 23.09 -59.81
CA ALA A 201 -18.97 22.75 -58.99
C ALA A 201 -18.63 22.15 -57.63
N SER A 202 -17.35 22.05 -57.25
CA SER A 202 -16.94 21.57 -55.92
C SER A 202 -16.62 22.77 -54.99
N SER A 203 -16.88 22.59 -53.70
CA SER A 203 -16.58 23.56 -52.65
C SER A 203 -15.05 23.89 -52.55
N SER A 204 -14.20 22.99 -53.01
CA SER A 204 -12.79 23.20 -53.31
C SER A 204 -12.60 23.13 -54.82
N ALA A 205 -11.99 24.14 -55.42
CA ALA A 205 -11.75 24.18 -56.84
C ALA A 205 -10.64 23.17 -57.23
N ALA A 206 -10.96 21.86 -57.19
CA ALA A 206 -10.04 20.80 -57.55
C ALA A 206 -9.43 21.02 -58.92
N ARG A 207 -8.13 20.94 -59.03
CA ARG A 207 -7.36 21.17 -60.24
C ARG A 207 -6.73 19.89 -60.74
N PHE A 208 -6.68 19.69 -62.03
CA PHE A 208 -6.18 18.51 -62.72
C PHE A 208 -5.18 18.87 -63.81
N LEU A 209 -4.27 17.94 -64.07
CA LEU A 209 -3.34 18.05 -65.21
C LEU A 209 -3.66 16.98 -66.24
N THR A 210 -3.59 17.32 -67.52
CA THR A 210 -3.61 16.32 -68.60
C THR A 210 -2.31 15.53 -68.58
N LEU A 211 -2.37 14.18 -68.65
CA LEU A 211 -1.23 13.28 -68.60
C LEU A 211 -0.53 13.13 -69.97
N ALA A 212 -1.16 13.54 -71.06
CA ALA A 212 -0.63 13.45 -72.42
C ALA A 212 -1.09 14.64 -73.25
N GLU A 213 -0.34 14.92 -74.33
CA GLU A 213 -0.79 15.78 -75.39
C GLU A 213 -1.88 15.07 -76.17
N VAL A 214 -2.92 15.80 -76.60
CA VAL A 214 -3.99 15.27 -77.40
C VAL A 214 -4.38 16.26 -78.50
N GLU A 215 -4.50 15.76 -79.73
CA GLU A 215 -4.96 16.53 -80.89
C GLU A 215 -6.50 16.38 -81.02
N VAL A 216 -7.21 17.48 -80.98
CA VAL A 216 -8.67 17.52 -81.14
C VAL A 216 -9.03 17.98 -82.56
N PRO A 217 -9.72 17.18 -83.34
CA PRO A 217 -10.12 17.53 -84.70
C PRO A 217 -11.04 18.79 -84.73
N PRO A 218 -11.12 19.49 -85.85
CA PRO A 218 -12.03 20.63 -86.03
C PRO A 218 -13.47 20.28 -85.70
N GLY A 219 -14.09 20.99 -84.74
CA GLY A 219 -15.45 20.68 -84.28
C GLY A 219 -15.67 19.32 -83.67
N GLY A 220 -14.63 18.54 -83.51
CA GLY A 220 -14.63 17.18 -82.92
C GLY A 220 -14.29 17.15 -81.46
N GLN A 221 -14.10 15.91 -80.98
CA GLN A 221 -13.79 15.65 -79.60
C GLN A 221 -12.61 14.64 -79.47
N ALA A 222 -11.89 14.74 -78.34
CA ALA A 222 -10.85 13.79 -78.02
C ALA A 222 -10.76 13.59 -76.51
N LYS A 223 -10.47 12.34 -76.09
CA LYS A 223 -10.34 11.97 -74.66
C LYS A 223 -8.88 11.95 -74.26
N VAL A 224 -8.65 12.40 -73.05
CA VAL A 224 -7.34 12.34 -72.42
C VAL A 224 -7.44 11.98 -70.93
N ASN A 225 -6.46 11.27 -70.42
CA ASN A 225 -6.37 10.97 -68.99
C ASN A 225 -5.87 12.16 -68.24
N ILE A 226 -6.44 12.38 -67.06
CA ILE A 226 -6.08 13.45 -66.15
C ILE A 226 -5.76 12.92 -64.75
N GLU A 227 -4.97 13.67 -64.00
CA GLU A 227 -4.67 13.41 -62.61
C GLU A 227 -4.82 14.70 -61.81
N ALA A 228 -5.34 14.57 -60.57
CA ALA A 228 -5.43 15.72 -59.64
C ALA A 228 -4.03 16.30 -59.33
N ILE A 229 -3.94 17.61 -59.18
CA ILE A 229 -2.71 18.26 -58.73
C ILE A 229 -2.46 17.94 -57.25
N GLU A 230 -3.50 18.11 -56.45
CA GLU A 230 -3.47 17.88 -55.03
C GLU A 230 -3.81 16.44 -54.70
N VAL A 231 -3.17 15.90 -53.67
CA VAL A 231 -3.51 14.58 -53.08
C VAL A 231 -4.73 14.73 -52.22
N GLY A 232 -5.54 13.67 -52.12
CA GLY A 232 -6.69 13.60 -51.22
C GLY A 232 -8.00 13.31 -51.91
N ALA A 233 -9.04 13.11 -51.09
CA ALA A 233 -10.37 12.77 -51.54
C ALA A 233 -11.08 13.94 -52.32
N GLU A 234 -10.63 15.16 -52.15
CA GLU A 234 -11.17 16.36 -52.81
C GLU A 234 -11.01 16.30 -54.33
N GLY A 235 -10.02 15.55 -54.82
CA GLY A 235 -9.85 15.28 -56.24
C GLY A 235 -10.90 14.31 -56.83
N ASN A 236 -11.73 13.62 -56.03
CA ASN A 236 -12.80 12.77 -56.51
C ASN A 236 -14.02 13.63 -56.81
N VAL A 237 -14.17 14.07 -58.03
CA VAL A 237 -15.24 14.95 -58.43
C VAL A 237 -16.30 14.20 -59.27
N SER A 238 -17.55 14.70 -59.21
CA SER A 238 -18.66 14.11 -59.91
C SER A 238 -18.58 14.28 -61.44
N PRO A 239 -19.30 13.52 -62.23
CA PRO A 239 -19.39 13.73 -63.67
C PRO A 239 -19.80 15.17 -64.01
N ASN A 240 -19.30 15.70 -65.12
CA ASN A 240 -19.62 17.02 -65.67
C ASN A 240 -19.23 18.24 -64.80
N THR A 241 -18.37 18.03 -63.79
CA THR A 241 -17.91 19.10 -62.92
C THR A 241 -16.62 19.74 -63.40
N ILE A 242 -15.76 19.01 -64.14
CA ILE A 242 -14.53 19.54 -64.72
C ILE A 242 -14.91 20.21 -66.04
N ASN A 243 -15.09 21.51 -65.99
CA ASN A 243 -15.64 22.28 -67.14
C ASN A 243 -14.83 23.56 -67.46
N VAL A 244 -13.73 23.81 -66.74
CA VAL A 244 -12.89 24.97 -66.96
C VAL A 244 -11.52 24.50 -67.41
N VAL A 245 -11.02 25.03 -68.54
CA VAL A 245 -9.65 24.90 -68.99
C VAL A 245 -8.90 26.20 -68.59
N GLU A 246 -7.76 26.08 -67.95
CA GLU A 246 -6.94 27.22 -67.57
C GLU A 246 -5.86 27.49 -68.61
N GLY A 247 -5.54 28.77 -68.82
CA GLY A 247 -4.50 29.21 -69.76
C GLY A 247 -4.94 29.31 -71.23
N VAL A 248 -3.95 29.29 -72.13
CA VAL A 248 -4.14 29.50 -73.58
C VAL A 248 -5.11 28.51 -74.23
N PRO A 249 -5.12 27.22 -73.87
CA PRO A 249 -6.06 26.24 -74.54
C PRO A 249 -7.54 26.56 -74.28
N ALA A 250 -7.89 27.37 -73.29
CA ALA A 250 -9.27 27.76 -72.97
C ALA A 250 -9.97 28.52 -74.12
N ILE A 251 -9.23 29.13 -75.04
CA ILE A 251 -9.79 29.83 -76.19
C ILE A 251 -10.27 28.84 -77.25
N ALA A 252 -9.56 27.72 -77.39
CA ALA A 252 -9.72 26.74 -78.49
C ALA A 252 -10.59 25.56 -78.12
N VAL A 253 -10.62 25.15 -76.85
CA VAL A 253 -11.34 23.94 -76.42
C VAL A 253 -12.22 24.16 -75.22
N ARG A 254 -13.28 23.32 -75.12
CA ARG A 254 -14.08 23.13 -73.91
C ARG A 254 -13.76 21.74 -73.36
N VAL A 255 -13.99 21.54 -72.07
CA VAL A 255 -13.73 20.27 -71.41
C VAL A 255 -14.97 19.80 -70.61
N SER A 256 -15.14 18.49 -70.56
CA SER A 256 -16.09 17.85 -69.62
C SER A 256 -15.59 16.47 -69.24
N ASN A 257 -15.83 16.06 -68.00
CA ASN A 257 -15.62 14.71 -67.57
C ASN A 257 -16.96 13.96 -67.60
N GLU A 258 -17.09 12.95 -68.46
CA GLU A 258 -18.31 12.13 -68.59
C GLU A 258 -18.50 11.22 -67.35
N ALA A 259 -17.42 10.76 -66.75
CA ALA A 259 -17.41 9.99 -65.53
C ALA A 259 -16.73 10.79 -64.38
N GLY A 260 -17.06 10.51 -63.17
CA GLY A 260 -16.35 11.06 -62.03
C GLY A 260 -14.88 10.61 -61.97
N THR A 261 -14.02 11.45 -61.39
CA THR A 261 -12.65 11.06 -61.04
C THR A 261 -12.68 10.23 -59.77
N SER A 262 -11.71 9.35 -59.61
CA SER A 262 -11.60 8.42 -58.48
C SER A 262 -10.16 8.12 -58.14
N GLY A 263 -9.93 7.44 -57.00
CA GLY A 263 -8.61 7.08 -56.54
C GLY A 263 -7.93 8.12 -55.65
N GLY A 264 -8.54 9.31 -55.53
CA GLY A 264 -8.09 10.30 -54.56
C GLY A 264 -8.41 9.84 -53.13
N GLY A 265 -7.47 10.00 -52.22
CA GLY A 265 -7.64 9.54 -50.84
C GLY A 265 -6.43 9.73 -49.99
N GLY A 266 -6.36 9.04 -48.89
CA GLY A 266 -5.25 9.12 -47.99
C GLY A 266 -5.02 7.84 -47.23
N THR A 267 -3.92 7.84 -46.51
CA THR A 267 -3.55 6.78 -45.59
C THR A 267 -4.07 7.16 -44.19
N THR A 268 -4.81 6.25 -43.55
CA THR A 268 -5.23 6.44 -42.17
C THR A 268 -4.09 6.08 -41.22
N VAL A 269 -3.74 7.01 -40.40
CA VAL A 269 -2.72 6.89 -39.38
C VAL A 269 -3.32 7.12 -38.01
N ARG A 270 -2.66 6.61 -36.97
CA ARG A 270 -3.07 6.90 -35.61
C ARG A 270 -2.77 8.33 -35.24
N ALA A 271 -3.65 8.96 -34.45
CA ALA A 271 -3.49 10.33 -33.98
C ALA A 271 -3.95 10.47 -32.54
N ALA A 272 -3.32 11.38 -31.83
CA ALA A 272 -3.67 11.67 -30.44
C ALA A 272 -5.01 12.43 -30.36
N THR A 273 -5.93 11.96 -29.54
CA THR A 273 -7.23 12.60 -29.30
C THR A 273 -7.25 13.38 -27.99
N LEU A 274 -8.14 14.35 -27.88
CA LEU A 274 -8.36 15.09 -26.63
C LEU A 274 -8.72 14.14 -25.47
N GLU A 275 -9.39 13.03 -25.75
CA GLU A 275 -9.77 12.02 -24.76
C GLU A 275 -8.53 11.26 -24.26
N ASP A 276 -7.56 10.95 -25.13
CA ASP A 276 -6.29 10.34 -24.72
C ASP A 276 -5.54 11.26 -23.75
N PHE A 277 -5.51 12.57 -24.01
CA PHE A 277 -4.91 13.56 -23.12
C PHE A 277 -5.58 13.58 -21.74
N ARG A 278 -6.92 13.58 -21.71
CA ARG A 278 -7.67 13.59 -20.46
C ARG A 278 -7.47 12.31 -19.66
N ARG A 279 -7.57 11.16 -20.32
CA ARG A 279 -7.38 9.86 -19.70
C ARG A 279 -5.97 9.72 -19.13
N LEU A 280 -4.94 10.03 -19.92
CA LEU A 280 -3.56 9.94 -19.50
C LEU A 280 -3.24 10.85 -18.33
N ARG A 281 -3.77 12.10 -18.34
CA ARG A 281 -3.65 13.03 -17.22
C ARG A 281 -4.30 12.48 -15.95
N ALA A 282 -5.50 11.95 -16.03
CA ALA A 282 -6.21 11.39 -14.88
C ALA A 282 -5.46 10.17 -14.29
N GLU A 283 -5.00 9.27 -15.15
CA GLU A 283 -4.27 8.07 -14.77
C GLU A 283 -2.94 8.41 -14.09
N LEU A 284 -2.16 9.33 -14.68
CA LEU A 284 -0.87 9.71 -14.11
C LEU A 284 -1.02 10.45 -12.78
N ARG A 285 -2.04 11.32 -12.63
CA ARG A 285 -2.35 11.97 -11.35
C ARG A 285 -2.71 10.96 -10.29
N GLN A 286 -3.55 9.99 -10.59
CA GLN A 286 -3.92 8.92 -9.66
C GLN A 286 -2.70 8.09 -9.26
N ARG A 287 -1.84 7.73 -10.22
CA ARG A 287 -0.60 6.99 -9.96
C ARG A 287 0.34 7.75 -9.03
N VAL A 288 0.53 9.05 -9.25
CA VAL A 288 1.35 9.90 -8.39
C VAL A 288 0.78 9.98 -6.98
N LEU A 289 -0.54 10.16 -6.81
CA LEU A 289 -1.19 10.18 -5.49
C LEU A 289 -1.01 8.85 -4.74
N GLN A 290 -1.13 7.71 -5.42
CA GLN A 290 -0.91 6.39 -4.81
C GLN A 290 0.53 6.21 -4.30
N ARG A 291 1.52 6.79 -4.98
CA ARG A 291 2.93 6.73 -4.58
C ARG A 291 3.30 7.77 -3.52
N ALA A 292 2.56 8.87 -3.45
CA ALA A 292 2.94 10.05 -2.69
C ALA A 292 3.10 9.76 -1.19
N ALA A 293 2.20 8.98 -0.58
CA ALA A 293 2.32 8.59 0.82
C ALA A 293 3.65 7.85 1.11
N GLY A 294 4.07 6.97 0.19
CA GLY A 294 5.34 6.26 0.29
C GLY A 294 6.56 7.18 0.15
N GLU A 295 6.48 8.19 -0.72
CA GLU A 295 7.56 9.18 -0.86
C GLU A 295 7.63 10.11 0.35
N MET A 296 6.49 10.51 0.92
CA MET A 296 6.43 11.30 2.15
C MET A 296 7.06 10.60 3.36
N LEU A 297 7.00 9.27 3.43
CA LEU A 297 7.67 8.50 4.48
C LEU A 297 9.20 8.59 4.43
N LYS A 298 9.77 8.96 3.27
CA LYS A 298 11.21 9.17 3.09
C LYS A 298 11.65 10.58 3.51
N ASP A 299 10.70 11.49 3.74
CA ASP A 299 11.01 12.83 4.20
C ASP A 299 11.75 12.76 5.55
N PRO A 300 12.88 13.48 5.71
CA PRO A 300 13.68 13.43 6.92
C PRO A 300 12.91 13.75 8.20
N VAL A 301 11.96 14.68 8.13
CA VAL A 301 11.14 15.08 9.30
C VAL A 301 10.19 13.95 9.67
N VAL A 302 9.57 13.28 8.70
CA VAL A 302 8.67 12.15 8.92
C VAL A 302 9.46 10.96 9.48
N ALA A 303 10.58 10.61 8.84
CA ALA A 303 11.41 9.44 9.20
C ALA A 303 12.04 9.60 10.59
N GLN A 304 12.65 10.75 10.90
CA GLN A 304 13.32 10.97 12.18
C GLN A 304 12.37 11.04 13.38
N ASN A 305 11.15 11.55 13.17
CA ASN A 305 10.16 11.66 14.23
C ASN A 305 9.18 10.49 14.27
N GLY A 306 9.34 9.49 13.38
CA GLY A 306 8.46 8.32 13.31
C GLY A 306 7.00 8.70 13.05
N LEU A 307 6.75 9.75 12.28
CA LEU A 307 5.41 10.23 12.01
C LEU A 307 4.66 9.26 11.08
N TYR A 308 3.37 9.16 11.29
CA TYR A 308 2.46 8.43 10.42
C TYR A 308 1.82 9.39 9.42
N VAL A 309 2.03 9.16 8.14
CA VAL A 309 1.36 9.88 7.05
C VAL A 309 -0.04 9.31 6.87
N ILE A 310 -1.05 10.16 6.89
CA ILE A 310 -2.45 9.78 6.66
C ILE A 310 -2.67 9.72 5.15
N PRO A 311 -2.86 8.52 4.54
CA PRO A 311 -2.91 8.38 3.08
C PRO A 311 -4.01 9.21 2.42
N ASP A 312 -5.19 9.25 3.03
CA ASP A 312 -6.35 9.95 2.47
C ASP A 312 -6.30 11.49 2.65
N SER A 313 -5.29 11.99 3.39
CA SER A 313 -5.01 13.42 3.45
C SER A 313 -4.13 13.90 2.29
N VAL A 314 -3.69 12.98 1.43
CA VAL A 314 -2.76 13.29 0.34
C VAL A 314 -3.51 13.90 -0.83
N TYR A 315 -3.08 15.08 -1.25
CA TYR A 315 -3.67 15.80 -2.38
C TYR A 315 -2.62 16.52 -3.20
N ILE A 316 -2.95 16.82 -4.45
CA ILE A 316 -2.09 17.64 -5.33
C ILE A 316 -2.23 19.09 -4.89
N ALA A 317 -1.16 19.66 -4.33
CA ALA A 317 -1.13 21.06 -3.91
C ALA A 317 -0.89 21.98 -5.10
N GLU A 318 0.00 21.59 -6.03
CA GLU A 318 0.35 22.38 -7.19
C GLU A 318 0.82 21.49 -8.35
N VAL A 319 0.48 21.89 -9.56
CA VAL A 319 1.04 21.32 -10.79
C VAL A 319 2.19 22.24 -11.22
N GLN A 320 3.43 21.80 -10.97
CA GLN A 320 4.62 22.59 -11.30
C GLN A 320 4.97 22.52 -12.78
N ASP A 321 4.79 21.35 -13.39
CA ASP A 321 4.96 21.17 -14.82
C ASP A 321 4.03 20.09 -15.37
N GLU A 322 3.53 20.32 -16.58
CA GLU A 322 2.71 19.37 -17.33
C GLU A 322 3.13 19.45 -18.81
N THR A 323 3.85 18.44 -19.27
CA THR A 323 4.39 18.42 -20.62
C THR A 323 3.96 17.17 -21.37
N PHE A 324 3.23 17.35 -22.46
CA PHE A 324 2.91 16.30 -23.45
C PHE A 324 3.95 16.31 -24.57
N ASP A 325 4.31 15.12 -25.05
CA ASP A 325 5.24 14.95 -26.18
C ASP A 325 4.60 15.16 -27.54
N ARG A 326 3.26 15.28 -27.62
CA ARG A 326 2.46 15.46 -28.83
C ARG A 326 1.35 16.48 -28.64
N PHE A 327 0.87 17.01 -29.76
CA PHE A 327 -0.32 17.87 -29.81
C PHE A 327 -1.57 17.05 -30.15
N VAL A 328 -2.74 17.65 -29.85
CA VAL A 328 -4.03 17.06 -30.25
C VAL A 328 -4.10 16.99 -31.78
N THR A 329 -4.59 15.86 -32.32
CA THR A 329 -4.65 15.53 -33.74
C THR A 329 -3.28 15.33 -34.43
N GLU A 330 -2.19 15.32 -33.67
CA GLU A 330 -0.88 14.96 -34.20
C GLU A 330 -0.78 13.45 -34.44
N GLU A 331 -0.12 13.08 -35.54
CA GLU A 331 0.16 11.70 -35.87
C GLU A 331 1.11 11.09 -34.83
N ALA A 332 0.63 10.08 -34.14
CA ALA A 332 1.42 9.33 -33.17
C ALA A 332 0.80 8.00 -32.85
N ASN A 333 1.61 6.97 -32.61
CA ASN A 333 1.15 5.68 -32.11
C ASN A 333 1.00 5.67 -30.57
N GLU A 334 1.75 6.55 -29.92
CA GLU A 334 1.79 6.70 -28.47
C GLU A 334 1.79 8.16 -28.09
N LEU A 335 1.09 8.50 -27.02
CA LEU A 335 1.09 9.81 -26.37
C LEU A 335 1.75 9.67 -25.01
N LYS A 336 2.72 10.55 -24.70
CA LYS A 336 3.39 10.58 -23.39
C LYS A 336 3.11 11.87 -22.67
N LEU A 337 2.97 11.75 -21.35
CA LEU A 337 2.81 12.87 -20.44
C LEU A 337 3.85 12.78 -19.34
N THR A 338 4.57 13.86 -19.13
CA THR A 338 5.41 14.07 -17.95
C THR A 338 4.72 15.09 -17.05
N LEU A 339 4.50 14.69 -15.79
CA LEU A 339 3.96 15.58 -14.76
C LEU A 339 4.98 15.76 -13.64
N ARG A 340 5.14 16.99 -13.22
CA ARG A 340 5.85 17.35 -12.00
C ARG A 340 4.87 18.02 -11.04
N LEU A 341 4.53 17.30 -9.98
CA LEU A 341 3.49 17.67 -9.05
C LEU A 341 4.07 17.91 -7.65
N GLN A 342 3.70 19.02 -7.03
CA GLN A 342 3.85 19.19 -5.60
C GLN A 342 2.63 18.56 -4.93
N VAL A 343 2.89 17.55 -4.12
CA VAL A 343 1.86 16.80 -3.40
C VAL A 343 2.01 17.08 -1.91
N ALA A 344 0.93 17.43 -1.26
CA ALA A 344 0.88 17.68 0.17
C ALA A 344 0.06 16.61 0.88
N GLY A 345 0.43 16.32 2.12
CA GLY A 345 -0.30 15.40 3.00
C GLY A 345 -0.11 15.79 4.46
N LEU A 346 -0.85 15.13 5.33
CA LEU A 346 -0.76 15.34 6.77
C LEU A 346 -0.08 14.14 7.43
N ALA A 347 0.85 14.43 8.32
CA ALA A 347 1.51 13.46 9.16
C ALA A 347 1.26 13.74 10.64
N VAL A 348 1.04 12.70 11.43
CA VAL A 348 0.73 12.77 12.86
C VAL A 348 1.68 11.89 13.66
N SER A 349 1.87 12.24 14.93
CA SER A 349 2.60 11.39 15.86
C SER A 349 1.72 10.19 16.26
N PRO A 350 2.21 8.94 16.13
CA PRO A 350 1.49 7.79 16.65
C PRO A 350 1.21 7.89 18.16
N GLY A 351 2.13 8.49 18.91
CA GLY A 351 1.98 8.71 20.35
C GLY A 351 0.79 9.61 20.69
N ASP A 352 0.57 10.66 19.92
CA ASP A 352 -0.57 11.57 20.13
C ASP A 352 -1.90 10.87 19.84
N LEU A 353 -1.92 9.98 18.83
CA LEU A 353 -3.09 9.14 18.53
C LEU A 353 -3.37 8.15 19.70
N ASP A 354 -2.31 7.53 20.24
CA ASP A 354 -2.43 6.63 21.39
C ASP A 354 -2.92 7.36 22.65
N GLU A 355 -2.55 8.62 22.84
CA GLU A 355 -3.07 9.45 23.94
C GLU A 355 -4.58 9.74 23.79
N VAL A 356 -5.03 10.06 22.59
CA VAL A 356 -6.47 10.23 22.32
C VAL A 356 -7.20 8.90 22.52
N ALA A 357 -6.64 7.79 22.03
CA ALA A 357 -7.22 6.47 22.25
C ALA A 357 -7.36 6.16 23.75
N ARG A 358 -6.32 6.44 24.54
CA ARG A 358 -6.33 6.24 25.99
C ARG A 358 -7.37 7.12 26.67
N ALA A 359 -7.44 8.39 26.32
CA ALA A 359 -8.41 9.33 26.90
C ALA A 359 -9.86 8.90 26.65
N VAL A 360 -10.18 8.40 25.47
CA VAL A 360 -11.54 7.97 25.13
C VAL A 360 -11.85 6.62 25.74
N LEU A 361 -10.95 5.63 25.63
CA LEU A 361 -11.18 4.29 26.16
C LEU A 361 -11.28 4.28 27.70
N ALA A 362 -10.61 5.20 28.38
CA ALA A 362 -10.75 5.37 29.82
C ALA A 362 -12.20 5.69 30.24
N ILE A 363 -12.94 6.44 29.39
CA ILE A 363 -14.37 6.74 29.64
C ILE A 363 -15.25 5.50 29.39
N TRP A 364 -14.84 4.64 28.48
CA TRP A 364 -15.59 3.44 28.06
C TRP A 364 -15.21 2.20 28.86
N THR A 365 -14.19 2.28 29.71
CA THR A 365 -13.76 1.18 30.56
C THR A 365 -14.87 0.83 31.56
N PRO A 366 -15.31 -0.42 31.70
CA PRO A 366 -16.34 -0.85 32.61
C PRO A 366 -16.00 -0.49 34.08
N LYS A 367 -17.01 -0.26 34.90
CA LYS A 367 -16.80 0.00 36.33
C LYS A 367 -16.12 -1.20 36.99
N GLY A 368 -15.06 -0.96 37.75
CA GLY A 368 -14.28 -2.02 38.39
C GLY A 368 -13.15 -2.56 37.55
N PHE A 369 -12.88 -1.97 36.38
CA PHE A 369 -11.72 -2.26 35.53
C PHE A 369 -10.85 -1.03 35.39
N ASP A 370 -9.54 -1.23 35.27
CA ASP A 370 -8.54 -0.23 34.94
C ASP A 370 -8.00 -0.46 33.52
N LEU A 371 -7.84 0.61 32.77
CA LEU A 371 -7.29 0.54 31.41
C LEU A 371 -5.78 0.29 31.49
N LEU A 372 -5.36 -0.92 31.14
CA LEU A 372 -3.95 -1.34 31.19
C LEU A 372 -3.14 -0.88 29.98
N SER A 373 -3.75 -0.92 28.80
CA SER A 373 -3.14 -0.47 27.56
C SER A 373 -4.18 0.13 26.62
N ALA A 374 -3.74 1.08 25.82
CA ALA A 374 -4.54 1.65 24.73
C ALA A 374 -3.63 1.92 23.54
N ARG A 375 -4.09 1.58 22.35
CA ARG A 375 -3.42 1.86 21.09
C ARG A 375 -4.42 2.32 20.05
N ALA A 376 -3.97 3.21 19.20
CA ALA A 376 -4.66 3.60 17.99
C ALA A 376 -4.31 2.62 16.87
N GLU A 377 -5.30 1.93 16.32
CA GLU A 377 -5.16 1.19 15.08
C GLU A 377 -5.71 2.04 13.94
N ARG A 378 -5.14 1.86 12.76
CA ARG A 378 -5.56 2.59 11.56
C ARG A 378 -7.02 2.30 11.26
N GLY A 379 -7.81 3.34 11.07
CA GLY A 379 -9.16 3.27 10.56
C GLY A 379 -9.23 3.98 9.21
N ASP A 380 -10.32 3.78 8.50
CA ASP A 380 -10.61 4.47 7.26
C ASP A 380 -11.01 5.92 7.56
N VAL A 381 -10.66 6.83 6.64
CA VAL A 381 -11.11 8.23 6.74
C VAL A 381 -12.59 8.28 6.41
N ALA A 382 -13.35 8.98 7.20
CA ALA A 382 -14.68 9.40 6.80
C ALA A 382 -14.58 10.63 5.92
N GLU A 383 -15.48 10.66 4.96
CA GLU A 383 -15.79 11.72 4.02
C GLU A 383 -15.05 13.06 4.12
N GLU A 384 -14.62 13.55 2.96
CA GLU A 384 -14.02 14.87 2.74
C GLU A 384 -14.71 15.97 3.51
N GLY A 385 -14.08 16.37 4.60
CA GLY A 385 -14.42 17.64 5.26
C GLY A 385 -14.02 18.79 4.34
N THR A 386 -14.99 19.46 3.76
CA THR A 386 -14.79 20.73 3.06
C THR A 386 -14.31 21.77 4.06
N GLY A 387 -13.00 21.97 4.16
CA GLY A 387 -12.44 23.03 5.02
C GLY A 387 -11.18 22.62 5.77
N THR A 388 -10.65 23.53 6.54
CA THR A 388 -9.43 23.44 7.38
C THR A 388 -9.47 22.35 8.47
N ARG A 389 -10.50 21.54 8.54
CA ARG A 389 -10.70 20.49 9.54
C ARG A 389 -10.91 19.16 8.83
N VAL A 390 -9.87 18.33 8.84
CA VAL A 390 -9.95 16.94 8.37
C VAL A 390 -10.34 16.08 9.57
N GLU A 391 -11.44 15.34 9.48
CA GLU A 391 -11.82 14.34 10.48
C GLU A 391 -11.30 12.97 10.03
N TYR A 392 -10.58 12.33 10.92
CA TYR A 392 -10.00 11.01 10.71
C TYR A 392 -10.62 10.03 11.70
N TYR A 393 -11.14 8.90 11.23
CA TYR A 393 -11.61 7.85 12.11
C TYR A 393 -10.49 6.88 12.44
N MET A 394 -10.25 6.63 13.71
CA MET A 394 -9.33 5.61 14.17
C MET A 394 -10.05 4.53 14.96
N LEU A 395 -9.60 3.30 14.87
CA LEU A 395 -10.00 2.23 15.78
C LEU A 395 -9.10 2.29 17.02
N ALA A 396 -9.65 2.72 18.16
CA ALA A 396 -8.97 2.61 19.43
C ALA A 396 -9.20 1.22 20.00
N ARG A 397 -8.14 0.52 20.36
CA ARG A 397 -8.20 -0.78 21.02
C ARG A 397 -7.39 -0.74 22.32
N GLY A 398 -7.98 -1.24 23.39
CA GLY A 398 -7.34 -1.29 24.70
C GLY A 398 -7.63 -2.60 25.41
N ILE A 399 -6.83 -2.88 26.43
CA ILE A 399 -7.05 -3.98 27.36
C ILE A 399 -7.38 -3.36 28.73
N ALA A 400 -8.54 -3.68 29.26
CA ALA A 400 -8.94 -3.34 30.60
C ALA A 400 -8.76 -4.57 31.51
N GLY A 401 -8.13 -4.39 32.66
CA GLY A 401 -7.97 -5.42 33.68
C GLY A 401 -8.83 -5.10 34.90
N ALA A 402 -9.39 -6.12 35.54
CA ALA A 402 -10.16 -5.93 36.75
C ALA A 402 -9.30 -5.24 37.82
N ALA A 403 -9.81 -4.15 38.40
CA ALA A 403 -9.14 -3.43 39.48
C ALA A 403 -9.03 -4.33 40.71
N ILE A 404 -7.82 -4.69 41.10
CA ILE A 404 -7.54 -5.51 42.28
C ILE A 404 -7.32 -4.59 43.48
N ASP A 405 -8.29 -4.60 44.43
CA ASP A 405 -8.07 -3.94 45.72
C ASP A 405 -7.18 -4.84 46.61
N GLU A 406 -5.88 -4.55 46.62
CA GLU A 406 -4.92 -5.25 47.49
C GLU A 406 -5.30 -5.24 48.95
N SER A 407 -6.00 -4.18 49.43
CA SER A 407 -6.38 -4.07 50.82
C SER A 407 -7.55 -5.01 51.17
N ALA A 408 -8.50 -5.20 50.26
CA ALA A 408 -9.59 -6.15 50.40
C ALA A 408 -9.05 -7.59 50.35
N VAL A 409 -8.10 -7.86 49.44
CA VAL A 409 -7.46 -9.21 49.35
C VAL A 409 -6.64 -9.53 50.61
N LYS A 410 -5.86 -8.58 51.16
CA LYS A 410 -5.12 -8.80 52.41
C LYS A 410 -6.04 -9.06 53.60
N LYS A 411 -7.29 -8.52 53.60
CA LYS A 411 -8.28 -8.85 54.63
C LYS A 411 -8.90 -10.21 54.48
N LEU A 412 -9.00 -10.75 53.26
CA LEU A 412 -9.53 -12.10 52.99
C LEU A 412 -8.50 -13.22 53.29
N ILE A 413 -7.20 -12.90 53.28
CA ILE A 413 -6.12 -13.86 53.57
C ILE A 413 -5.73 -13.90 55.06
N ARG A 414 -6.18 -12.93 55.86
CA ARG A 414 -6.07 -12.94 57.33
C ARG A 414 -7.23 -13.69 57.97
#